data_0343f42e304b75be20f040b0c21ea8dd
#
_entry.id   0343f42e304b75be20f040b0c21ea8dd
#
_cell.length_a   1.000
_cell.length_b   1.000
_cell.length_c   1.000
_cell.angle_alpha   90.00
_cell.angle_beta   90.00
_cell.angle_gamma   90.00
#
_symmetry.space_group_name_H-M   'P 1'
#
loop_
_entity.id
_entity.type
_entity.pdbx_description
1 polymer ?
#
loop_
_entity_poly.entity_id
_entity_poly.type
_entity_poly.pdbx_seq_one_letter_code
_entity_poly.pdbx_strand_id
1 'polypeptide(L)'
;MSQLRRATGPGRVNLIGDHTDYNQGLALPMAIGLGVDVEYAPAEERRIVVTSTAFGDEEFPIDLVPDADSVPLLEPPWIRLIGAMIGLARPDRGGRVRIGATLPIGAGLSSSAALCVALAEVFGVTGSPVDVARLCREAEHRSGVPVGLMDPLVCAGGRQGHALLIDFATRPPVRCRCRRRPRSWWSTPVTAGPCATRGTPPGWPSARQLQQ
;
A
#
# COMPACT_ATOMS: atom_id res chain seq x y z
N MET A 1 -28.28 -0.62 -15.38
CA MET A 1 -27.84 -0.90 -13.99
C MET A 1 -26.32 -0.90 -13.98
N SER A 2 -25.67 -0.01 -13.25
CA SER A 2 -24.21 0.01 -13.16
C SER A 2 -23.73 -1.20 -12.33
N GLN A 3 -22.72 -1.89 -12.86
CA GLN A 3 -22.20 -3.11 -12.26
C GLN A 3 -21.40 -2.77 -10.98
N LEU A 4 -21.66 -3.47 -9.88
CA LEU A 4 -20.85 -3.44 -8.66
C LEU A 4 -19.39 -3.82 -8.97
N ARG A 5 -18.44 -2.98 -8.60
CA ARG A 5 -17.00 -3.23 -8.74
C ARG A 5 -16.41 -3.60 -7.39
N ARG A 6 -15.49 -4.55 -7.37
CA ARG A 6 -14.81 -5.02 -6.16
C ARG A 6 -13.33 -5.16 -6.41
N ALA A 7 -12.53 -4.74 -5.43
CA ALA A 7 -11.08 -4.92 -5.46
C ALA A 7 -10.53 -5.14 -4.06
N THR A 8 -9.39 -5.82 -4.00
CA THR A 8 -8.63 -6.03 -2.76
C THR A 8 -7.23 -5.51 -2.96
N GLY A 9 -6.86 -4.46 -2.22
CA GLY A 9 -5.47 -4.01 -2.14
C GLY A 9 -4.73 -4.82 -1.08
N PRO A 10 -3.67 -5.55 -1.43
CA PRO A 10 -2.89 -6.33 -0.45
C PRO A 10 -2.08 -5.40 0.45
N GLY A 11 -1.90 -5.79 1.71
CA GLY A 11 -0.86 -5.21 2.55
C GLY A 11 0.52 -5.71 2.17
N ARG A 12 1.55 -5.16 2.82
CA ARG A 12 2.93 -5.57 2.57
C ARG A 12 3.73 -5.74 3.86
N VAL A 13 4.78 -6.56 3.78
CA VAL A 13 5.88 -6.59 4.73
C VAL A 13 7.17 -6.20 4.02
N ASN A 14 8.06 -5.49 4.69
CA ASN A 14 9.41 -5.25 4.17
C ASN A 14 10.37 -6.26 4.78
N LEU A 15 11.10 -7.00 3.94
CA LEU A 15 12.08 -8.01 4.38
C LEU A 15 13.41 -7.36 4.68
N ILE A 16 13.80 -6.35 3.88
CA ILE A 16 15.03 -5.58 4.04
C ILE A 16 14.95 -4.28 3.22
N GLY A 17 15.59 -3.22 3.68
CA GLY A 17 15.67 -1.93 2.98
C GLY A 17 14.67 -0.90 3.51
N ASP A 18 14.63 -0.72 4.84
CA ASP A 18 13.84 0.35 5.45
C ASP A 18 14.48 1.72 5.16
N HIS A 19 13.64 2.71 4.87
CA HIS A 19 14.04 4.08 4.56
C HIS A 19 14.95 4.24 3.31
N THR A 20 14.89 3.29 2.37
CA THR A 20 15.71 3.32 1.14
C THR A 20 14.99 3.94 -0.04
N ASP A 21 13.68 4.00 -0.02
CA ASP A 21 12.83 4.46 -1.13
C ASP A 21 12.95 5.96 -1.44
N TYR A 22 13.29 6.79 -0.46
CA TYR A 22 13.61 8.21 -0.63
C TYR A 22 15.12 8.50 -0.58
N ASN A 23 15.94 7.48 -0.32
CA ASN A 23 17.41 7.55 -0.29
C ASN A 23 18.07 6.81 -1.47
N GLN A 24 17.32 6.53 -2.56
CA GLN A 24 17.82 5.87 -3.78
C GLN A 24 18.50 4.51 -3.53
N GLY A 25 18.06 3.80 -2.49
CA GLY A 25 18.62 2.50 -2.11
C GLY A 25 17.84 1.30 -2.66
N LEU A 26 18.16 0.13 -2.14
CA LEU A 26 17.51 -1.13 -2.48
C LEU A 26 16.51 -1.54 -1.40
N ALA A 27 15.38 -2.09 -1.80
CA ALA A 27 14.42 -2.73 -0.91
C ALA A 27 13.96 -4.09 -1.45
N LEU A 28 13.56 -4.97 -0.53
CA LEU A 28 13.01 -6.30 -0.87
C LEU A 28 11.71 -6.54 -0.09
N PRO A 29 10.65 -5.81 -0.35
CA PRO A 29 9.35 -6.05 0.24
C PRO A 29 8.58 -7.15 -0.48
N MET A 30 7.49 -7.63 0.15
CA MET A 30 6.54 -8.54 -0.46
C MET A 30 5.10 -8.22 -0.05
N ALA A 31 4.16 -8.42 -0.98
CA ALA A 31 2.74 -8.37 -0.67
C ALA A 31 2.32 -9.58 0.16
N ILE A 32 1.38 -9.38 1.07
CA ILE A 32 0.84 -10.43 1.95
C ILE A 32 -0.61 -10.76 1.59
N GLY A 33 -1.12 -11.89 2.11
CA GLY A 33 -2.48 -12.35 1.84
C GLY A 33 -3.58 -11.62 2.63
N LEU A 34 -3.23 -10.65 3.47
CA LEU A 34 -4.16 -9.76 4.16
C LEU A 34 -4.25 -8.44 3.40
N GLY A 35 -5.43 -7.81 3.39
CA GLY A 35 -5.63 -6.62 2.58
C GLY A 35 -6.79 -5.75 3.03
N VAL A 36 -7.06 -4.74 2.22
CA VAL A 36 -8.23 -3.87 2.30
C VAL A 36 -9.14 -4.18 1.12
N ASP A 37 -10.39 -4.51 1.43
CA ASP A 37 -11.42 -4.80 0.45
C ASP A 37 -12.26 -3.55 0.21
N VAL A 38 -12.49 -3.23 -1.06
CA VAL A 38 -13.30 -2.10 -1.47
C VAL A 38 -14.39 -2.57 -2.43
N GLU A 39 -15.62 -2.22 -2.12
CA GLU A 39 -16.77 -2.37 -3.01
C GLU A 39 -17.23 -0.99 -3.45
N TYR A 40 -17.42 -0.79 -4.74
CA TYR A 40 -17.96 0.44 -5.32
C TYR A 40 -19.21 0.15 -6.15
N ALA A 41 -20.32 0.72 -5.73
CA ALA A 41 -21.60 0.70 -6.44
C ALA A 41 -21.83 2.06 -7.12
N PRO A 42 -21.47 2.21 -8.41
CA PRO A 42 -21.67 3.47 -9.13
C PRO A 42 -23.15 3.81 -9.28
N ALA A 43 -23.49 5.09 -9.13
CA ALA A 43 -24.83 5.62 -9.32
C ALA A 43 -24.76 7.00 -10.00
N GLU A 44 -25.89 7.46 -10.56
CA GLU A 44 -26.03 8.81 -11.16
C GLU A 44 -26.13 9.88 -10.06
N GLU A 45 -25.10 9.97 -9.23
CA GLU A 45 -24.99 10.87 -8.09
C GLU A 45 -23.77 11.78 -8.26
N ARG A 46 -23.79 12.95 -7.61
CA ARG A 46 -22.66 13.90 -7.62
C ARG A 46 -21.69 13.69 -6.44
N ARG A 47 -22.00 12.71 -5.60
CA ARG A 47 -21.22 12.38 -4.40
C ARG A 47 -20.92 10.90 -4.33
N ILE A 48 -19.83 10.58 -3.66
CA ILE A 48 -19.50 9.23 -3.24
C ILE A 48 -19.74 9.16 -1.73
N VAL A 49 -20.66 8.29 -1.32
CA VAL A 49 -20.92 8.02 0.10
C VAL A 49 -20.02 6.87 0.54
N VAL A 50 -19.16 7.12 1.50
CA VAL A 50 -18.17 6.16 2.00
C VAL A 50 -18.63 5.59 3.34
N THR A 51 -18.54 4.27 3.48
CA THR A 51 -18.73 3.56 4.76
C THR A 51 -17.56 2.63 5.02
N SER A 52 -17.22 2.40 6.29
CA SER A 52 -16.15 1.49 6.66
C SER A 52 -16.52 0.65 7.87
N THR A 53 -16.47 -0.67 7.74
CA THR A 53 -16.71 -1.59 8.87
C THR A 53 -15.64 -1.51 9.95
N ALA A 54 -14.46 -0.95 9.63
CA ALA A 54 -13.35 -0.79 10.57
C ALA A 54 -13.47 0.46 11.46
N PHE A 55 -14.22 1.49 11.00
CA PHE A 55 -14.39 2.78 11.69
C PHE A 55 -15.85 3.07 12.06
N GLY A 56 -16.71 2.04 12.04
CA GLY A 56 -18.16 2.18 12.21
C GLY A 56 -18.87 2.35 10.87
N ASP A 57 -20.18 2.05 10.86
CA ASP A 57 -21.01 2.12 9.65
C ASP A 57 -21.55 3.55 9.38
N GLU A 58 -20.88 4.58 9.90
CA GLU A 58 -21.22 5.97 9.63
C GLU A 58 -20.99 6.32 8.17
N GLU A 59 -21.92 7.11 7.59
CA GLU A 59 -21.86 7.52 6.17
C GLU A 59 -21.15 8.86 6.02
N PHE A 60 -20.14 8.89 5.14
CA PHE A 60 -19.35 10.09 4.84
C PHE A 60 -19.50 10.47 3.38
N PRO A 61 -20.31 11.50 3.03
CA PRO A 61 -20.45 11.97 1.66
C PRO A 61 -19.25 12.83 1.24
N ILE A 62 -18.63 12.46 0.11
CA ILE A 62 -17.53 13.22 -0.52
C ILE A 62 -17.98 13.64 -1.91
N ASP A 63 -17.74 14.89 -2.28
CA ASP A 63 -18.07 15.38 -3.62
C ASP A 63 -17.24 14.65 -4.68
N LEU A 64 -17.84 14.40 -5.85
CA LEU A 64 -17.20 13.68 -6.96
C LEU A 64 -15.99 14.44 -7.53
N VAL A 65 -15.97 15.75 -7.39
CA VAL A 65 -14.83 16.60 -7.72
C VAL A 65 -14.48 17.41 -6.48
N PRO A 66 -13.76 16.79 -5.50
CA PRO A 66 -13.36 17.51 -4.30
C PRO A 66 -12.35 18.59 -4.67
N ASP A 67 -12.48 19.76 -4.05
CA ASP A 67 -11.46 20.80 -4.13
C ASP A 67 -10.19 20.32 -3.43
N ALA A 68 -9.04 20.49 -4.08
CA ALA A 68 -7.75 20.03 -3.57
C ALA A 68 -7.40 20.65 -2.21
N ASP A 69 -7.78 21.91 -1.97
CA ASP A 69 -7.54 22.61 -0.72
C ASP A 69 -8.48 22.14 0.41
N SER A 70 -9.62 21.58 0.07
CA SER A 70 -10.60 21.05 1.02
C SER A 70 -10.27 19.63 1.51
N VAL A 71 -9.53 18.85 0.73
CA VAL A 71 -9.19 17.44 1.07
C VAL A 71 -8.50 17.31 2.43
N PRO A 72 -7.48 18.14 2.78
CA PRO A 72 -6.83 18.05 4.09
C PRO A 72 -7.73 18.41 5.28
N LEU A 73 -8.87 19.05 5.01
CA LEU A 73 -9.85 19.49 6.03
C LEU A 73 -10.97 18.49 6.26
N LEU A 74 -11.05 17.42 5.47
CA LEU A 74 -12.07 16.38 5.63
C LEU A 74 -11.91 15.67 6.99
N GLU A 75 -13.04 15.40 7.63
CA GLU A 75 -13.09 14.68 8.90
C GLU A 75 -14.02 13.45 8.80
N PRO A 76 -13.69 12.36 9.46
CA PRO A 76 -12.45 12.09 10.22
C PRO A 76 -11.22 11.92 9.30
N PRO A 77 -9.97 11.98 9.86
CA PRO A 77 -8.72 12.04 9.04
C PRO A 77 -8.56 10.94 7.99
N TRP A 78 -9.07 9.73 8.22
CA TRP A 78 -8.95 8.62 7.26
C TRP A 78 -9.73 8.86 5.95
N ILE A 79 -10.75 9.75 5.95
CA ILE A 79 -11.51 10.11 4.75
C ILE A 79 -10.69 10.99 3.81
N ARG A 80 -9.70 11.73 4.31
CA ARG A 80 -8.83 12.59 3.50
C ARG A 80 -8.17 11.83 2.37
N LEU A 81 -7.70 10.61 2.67
CA LEU A 81 -7.09 9.74 1.67
C LEU A 81 -8.08 9.35 0.57
N ILE A 82 -9.32 9.08 0.94
CA ILE A 82 -10.38 8.72 -0.03
C ILE A 82 -10.74 9.93 -0.88
N GLY A 83 -10.89 11.11 -0.27
CA GLY A 83 -11.12 12.36 -0.99
C GLY A 83 -9.99 12.66 -1.99
N ALA A 84 -8.74 12.49 -1.58
CA ALA A 84 -7.58 12.62 -2.46
C ALA A 84 -7.63 11.63 -3.64
N MET A 85 -7.99 10.36 -3.37
CA MET A 85 -8.15 9.34 -4.41
C MET A 85 -9.28 9.65 -5.38
N ILE A 86 -10.43 10.14 -4.91
CA ILE A 86 -11.54 10.58 -5.77
C ILE A 86 -11.07 11.71 -6.69
N GLY A 87 -10.39 12.72 -6.14
CA GLY A 87 -9.89 13.87 -6.90
C GLY A 87 -8.84 13.49 -7.96
N LEU A 88 -8.02 12.47 -7.71
CA LEU A 88 -6.98 12.01 -8.63
C LEU A 88 -7.49 10.99 -9.65
N ALA A 89 -8.26 10.00 -9.19
CA ALA A 89 -8.81 8.94 -10.05
C ALA A 89 -9.94 9.44 -10.94
N ARG A 90 -10.68 10.49 -10.52
CA ARG A 90 -11.78 11.13 -11.24
C ARG A 90 -12.81 10.12 -11.77
N PRO A 91 -13.44 9.33 -10.89
CA PRO A 91 -14.48 8.42 -11.32
C PRO A 91 -15.59 9.20 -12.05
N ASP A 92 -16.15 8.61 -13.10
CA ASP A 92 -17.17 9.22 -13.96
C ASP A 92 -18.54 9.39 -13.29
N ARG A 93 -18.79 8.68 -12.19
CA ARG A 93 -20.04 8.66 -11.43
C ARG A 93 -19.80 8.71 -9.95
N GLY A 94 -20.78 9.23 -9.23
CA GLY A 94 -20.88 9.08 -7.79
C GLY A 94 -21.35 7.68 -7.38
N GLY A 95 -21.88 7.54 -6.18
CA GLY A 95 -22.40 6.27 -5.69
C GLY A 95 -21.93 5.92 -4.28
N ARG A 96 -21.81 4.63 -3.98
CA ARG A 96 -21.45 4.15 -2.65
C ARG A 96 -20.16 3.35 -2.67
N VAL A 97 -19.27 3.66 -1.74
CA VAL A 97 -18.03 2.91 -1.48
C VAL A 97 -18.12 2.29 -0.08
N ARG A 98 -17.93 0.98 -0.01
CA ARG A 98 -17.85 0.25 1.24
C ARG A 98 -16.45 -0.33 1.40
N ILE A 99 -15.85 -0.11 2.58
CA ILE A 99 -14.48 -0.53 2.89
C ILE A 99 -14.51 -1.55 4.02
N GLY A 100 -13.86 -2.70 3.79
CA GLY A 100 -13.54 -3.72 4.78
C GLY A 100 -12.02 -3.94 4.84
N ALA A 101 -11.54 -4.53 5.93
CA ALA A 101 -10.12 -4.87 6.06
C ALA A 101 -9.93 -6.19 6.78
N THR A 102 -9.04 -7.01 6.26
CA THR A 102 -8.48 -8.18 6.95
C THR A 102 -7.13 -7.87 7.60
N LEU A 103 -6.56 -6.69 7.27
CA LEU A 103 -5.34 -6.17 7.88
C LEU A 103 -5.63 -5.67 9.30
N PRO A 104 -4.79 -5.99 10.30
CA PRO A 104 -4.84 -5.33 11.61
C PRO A 104 -4.54 -3.85 11.48
N ILE A 105 -5.40 -3.01 12.04
CA ILE A 105 -5.22 -1.54 12.03
C ILE A 105 -3.97 -1.18 12.84
N GLY A 106 -3.14 -0.27 12.32
CA GLY A 106 -1.96 0.24 13.01
C GLY A 106 -0.78 -0.75 13.11
N ALA A 107 -0.84 -1.91 12.44
CA ALA A 107 0.22 -2.92 12.48
C ALA A 107 1.43 -2.64 11.55
N GLY A 108 1.50 -1.48 10.93
CA GLY A 108 2.60 -1.14 10.01
C GLY A 108 2.61 -1.94 8.70
N LEU A 109 1.46 -2.52 8.30
CA LEU A 109 1.32 -3.36 7.10
C LEU A 109 0.84 -2.59 5.87
N SER A 110 0.95 -1.26 5.86
CA SER A 110 0.58 -0.34 4.76
C SER A 110 -0.89 -0.40 4.36
N SER A 111 -1.78 -0.31 5.33
CA SER A 111 -3.22 -0.27 5.07
C SER A 111 -3.66 0.93 4.22
N SER A 112 -3.00 2.08 4.33
CA SER A 112 -3.25 3.25 3.49
C SER A 112 -2.94 2.99 2.01
N ALA A 113 -1.76 2.45 1.71
CA ALA A 113 -1.37 2.09 0.35
C ALA A 113 -2.27 0.98 -0.22
N ALA A 114 -2.64 -0.02 0.60
CA ALA A 114 -3.58 -1.07 0.21
C ALA A 114 -4.96 -0.48 -0.15
N LEU A 115 -5.48 0.45 0.67
CA LEU A 115 -6.72 1.15 0.39
C LEU A 115 -6.65 1.95 -0.92
N CYS A 116 -5.57 2.72 -1.13
CA CYS A 116 -5.37 3.49 -2.36
C CYS A 116 -5.37 2.61 -3.60
N VAL A 117 -4.67 1.46 -3.57
CA VAL A 117 -4.61 0.53 -4.70
C VAL A 117 -5.99 -0.06 -5.00
N ALA A 118 -6.74 -0.49 -3.97
CA ALA A 118 -8.10 -1.00 -4.14
C ALA A 118 -9.06 0.08 -4.70
N LEU A 119 -8.97 1.33 -4.21
CA LEU A 119 -9.74 2.46 -4.73
C LEU A 119 -9.39 2.78 -6.20
N ALA A 120 -8.09 2.77 -6.55
CA ALA A 120 -7.65 2.98 -7.93
C ALA A 120 -8.30 1.95 -8.87
N GLU A 121 -8.33 0.68 -8.49
CA GLU A 121 -8.92 -0.39 -9.29
C GLU A 121 -10.43 -0.23 -9.45
N VAL A 122 -11.19 0.00 -8.36
CA VAL A 122 -12.65 0.14 -8.45
C VAL A 122 -13.07 1.42 -9.18
N PHE A 123 -12.27 2.48 -9.13
CA PHE A 123 -12.50 3.72 -9.88
C PHE A 123 -12.07 3.61 -11.36
N GLY A 124 -11.44 2.49 -11.77
CA GLY A 124 -11.08 2.23 -13.14
C GLY A 124 -9.78 2.89 -13.59
N VAL A 125 -8.88 3.21 -12.66
CA VAL A 125 -7.53 3.68 -12.99
C VAL A 125 -6.79 2.60 -13.76
N THR A 126 -6.26 2.95 -14.91
CA THR A 126 -5.49 2.07 -15.78
C THR A 126 -4.02 2.49 -15.81
N GLY A 127 -3.11 1.55 -16.08
CA GLY A 127 -1.68 1.84 -16.17
C GLY A 127 -0.82 0.71 -15.64
N SER A 128 0.49 0.91 -15.63
CA SER A 128 1.43 -0.01 -15.02
C SER A 128 1.32 0.04 -13.48
N PRO A 129 1.80 -0.99 -12.76
CA PRO A 129 1.88 -0.93 -11.30
C PRO A 129 2.65 0.29 -10.78
N VAL A 130 3.62 0.80 -11.55
CA VAL A 130 4.37 2.02 -11.20
C VAL A 130 3.48 3.27 -11.32
N ASP A 131 2.64 3.34 -12.35
CA ASP A 131 1.72 4.48 -12.54
C ASP A 131 0.67 4.52 -11.44
N VAL A 132 0.07 3.37 -11.11
CA VAL A 132 -0.86 3.23 -9.98
C VAL A 132 -0.18 3.62 -8.67
N ALA A 133 1.05 3.14 -8.43
CA ALA A 133 1.79 3.45 -7.21
C ALA A 133 2.10 4.96 -7.08
N ARG A 134 2.43 5.63 -8.19
CA ARG A 134 2.65 7.09 -8.21
C ARG A 134 1.38 7.86 -7.88
N LEU A 135 0.24 7.44 -8.44
CA LEU A 135 -1.05 8.04 -8.13
C LEU A 135 -1.42 7.84 -6.66
N CYS A 136 -1.23 6.63 -6.11
CA CYS A 136 -1.47 6.34 -4.70
C CYS A 136 -0.58 7.19 -3.78
N ARG A 137 0.72 7.30 -4.07
CA ARG A 137 1.64 8.18 -3.32
C ARG A 137 1.18 9.64 -3.34
N GLU A 138 0.76 10.12 -4.49
CA GLU A 138 0.24 11.49 -4.62
C GLU A 138 -1.01 11.70 -3.77
N ALA A 139 -1.90 10.69 -3.68
CA ALA A 139 -3.07 10.74 -2.82
C ALA A 139 -2.70 10.82 -1.33
N GLU A 140 -1.72 10.02 -0.90
CA GLU A 140 -1.22 10.07 0.48
C GLU A 140 -0.62 11.44 0.81
N HIS A 141 0.16 12.03 -0.10
CA HIS A 141 0.69 13.40 0.09
C HIS A 141 -0.42 14.44 0.19
N ARG A 142 -1.44 14.39 -0.66
CA ARG A 142 -2.60 15.31 -0.59
C ARG A 142 -3.44 15.11 0.66
N SER A 143 -3.46 13.93 1.21
CA SER A 143 -4.13 13.65 2.50
C SER A 143 -3.35 14.18 3.72
N GLY A 144 -2.15 14.73 3.51
CA GLY A 144 -1.28 15.27 4.55
C GLY A 144 -0.26 14.26 5.12
N VAL A 145 -0.11 13.09 4.51
CA VAL A 145 0.82 12.05 4.96
C VAL A 145 1.94 11.86 3.93
N PRO A 146 3.14 12.43 4.15
CA PRO A 146 4.25 12.22 3.23
C PRO A 146 4.79 10.79 3.36
N VAL A 147 4.73 10.04 2.26
CA VAL A 147 5.19 8.64 2.17
C VAL A 147 6.11 8.42 0.98
N GLY A 148 6.93 7.37 1.03
CA GLY A 148 7.74 6.91 -0.08
C GLY A 148 6.93 6.15 -1.15
N LEU A 149 7.63 5.67 -2.16
CA LEU A 149 7.00 4.92 -3.26
C LEU A 149 6.93 3.41 -3.00
N MET A 150 7.68 2.89 -2.03
CA MET A 150 7.82 1.46 -1.78
C MET A 150 6.46 0.78 -1.52
N ASP A 151 5.71 1.30 -0.58
CA ASP A 151 4.45 0.71 -0.11
C ASP A 151 3.39 0.61 -1.21
N PRO A 152 3.03 1.71 -1.90
CA PRO A 152 2.09 1.65 -3.02
C PRO A 152 2.58 0.74 -4.15
N LEU A 153 3.90 0.73 -4.43
CA LEU A 153 4.47 -0.07 -5.50
C LEU A 153 4.35 -1.58 -5.22
N VAL A 154 4.54 -1.98 -3.97
CA VAL A 154 4.37 -3.39 -3.57
C VAL A 154 2.91 -3.79 -3.54
N CYS A 155 2.02 -2.93 -3.05
CA CYS A 155 0.59 -3.19 -3.04
C CYS A 155 0.03 -3.32 -4.47
N ALA A 156 0.50 -2.48 -5.42
CA ALA A 156 0.05 -2.52 -6.82
C ALA A 156 0.75 -3.60 -7.67
N GLY A 157 2.03 -3.88 -7.42
CA GLY A 157 2.86 -4.76 -8.26
C GLY A 157 3.18 -6.13 -7.67
N GLY A 158 2.80 -6.38 -6.43
CA GLY A 158 3.07 -7.61 -5.72
C GLY A 158 2.41 -8.84 -6.36
N ARG A 159 3.03 -10.00 -6.19
CA ARG A 159 2.51 -11.28 -6.66
C ARG A 159 2.70 -12.34 -5.60
N GLN A 160 1.69 -13.17 -5.40
CA GLN A 160 1.76 -14.27 -4.45
C GLN A 160 3.02 -15.13 -4.65
N GLY A 161 3.75 -15.40 -3.55
CA GLY A 161 4.98 -16.19 -3.56
C GLY A 161 6.20 -15.48 -4.12
N HIS A 162 6.15 -14.14 -4.31
CA HIS A 162 7.28 -13.35 -4.80
C HIS A 162 7.53 -12.15 -3.89
N ALA A 163 8.80 -11.89 -3.61
CA ALA A 163 9.25 -10.58 -3.15
C ALA A 163 9.53 -9.67 -4.37
N LEU A 164 9.55 -8.37 -4.15
CA LEU A 164 9.79 -7.37 -5.17
C LEU A 164 11.13 -6.70 -4.87
N LEU A 165 12.18 -7.01 -5.64
CA LEU A 165 13.44 -6.27 -5.54
C LEU A 165 13.25 -4.93 -6.25
N ILE A 166 13.38 -3.85 -5.49
CA ILE A 166 13.21 -2.48 -5.96
C ILE A 166 14.55 -1.77 -5.82
N ASP A 167 15.02 -1.18 -6.91
CA ASP A 167 16.12 -0.24 -6.95
C ASP A 167 15.55 1.15 -7.21
N PHE A 168 15.54 1.99 -6.19
CA PHE A 168 14.96 3.34 -6.28
C PHE A 168 15.83 4.34 -7.04
N ALA A 169 17.08 3.97 -7.37
CA ALA A 169 17.97 4.84 -8.12
C ALA A 169 17.73 4.76 -9.63
N THR A 170 17.61 3.56 -10.20
CA THR A 170 17.79 3.43 -11.67
C THR A 170 16.99 2.33 -12.36
N ARG A 171 16.41 1.35 -11.66
CA ARG A 171 15.90 0.13 -12.31
C ARG A 171 14.41 -0.13 -12.06
N PRO A 172 13.69 -0.69 -13.05
CA PRO A 172 12.33 -1.17 -12.81
C PRO A 172 12.33 -2.32 -11.78
N PRO A 173 11.26 -2.45 -10.99
CA PRO A 173 11.16 -3.50 -9.98
C PRO A 173 11.25 -4.91 -10.58
N VAL A 174 12.00 -5.79 -9.92
CA VAL A 174 12.19 -7.19 -10.35
C VAL A 174 11.52 -8.13 -9.34
N ARG A 175 10.67 -9.05 -9.84
CA ARG A 175 10.03 -10.07 -9.00
C ARG A 175 11.01 -11.21 -8.70
N CYS A 176 11.27 -11.44 -7.42
CA CYS A 176 12.10 -12.53 -6.93
C CYS A 176 11.20 -13.63 -6.36
N ARG A 177 11.26 -14.85 -6.92
CA ARG A 177 10.44 -15.97 -6.45
C ARG A 177 10.93 -16.43 -5.07
N CYS A 178 10.03 -16.43 -4.07
CA CYS A 178 10.29 -17.01 -2.77
C CYS A 178 10.22 -18.54 -2.87
N ARG A 179 11.32 -19.23 -2.60
CA ARG A 179 11.28 -20.70 -2.51
C ARG A 179 10.46 -21.10 -1.27
N ARG A 180 9.41 -21.88 -1.45
CA ARG A 180 8.73 -22.53 -0.32
C ARG A 180 9.73 -23.46 0.36
N ARG A 181 10.11 -23.15 1.62
CA ARG A 181 10.79 -24.12 2.46
C ARG A 181 9.77 -25.12 3.04
N PRO A 182 10.17 -26.39 3.30
CA PRO A 182 9.29 -27.36 3.98
C PRO A 182 8.79 -26.79 5.32
N ARG A 183 7.57 -27.17 5.70
CA ARG A 183 6.86 -26.67 6.91
C ARG A 183 7.61 -26.84 8.24
N SER A 184 8.67 -27.63 8.29
CA SER A 184 9.50 -27.90 9.49
C SER A 184 10.27 -26.71 10.04
N TRP A 185 10.30 -25.56 9.33
CA TRP A 185 11.08 -24.39 9.77
C TRP A 185 10.34 -23.48 10.75
N TRP A 186 9.01 -23.57 10.87
CA TRP A 186 8.21 -22.73 11.76
C TRP A 186 7.88 -23.40 13.11
N SER A 187 8.30 -24.64 13.31
CA SER A 187 8.03 -25.41 14.53
C SER A 187 9.15 -25.38 15.57
N THR A 188 10.28 -24.75 15.28
CA THR A 188 11.32 -24.54 16.28
C THR A 188 11.11 -23.18 16.95
N PRO A 189 10.81 -23.14 18.27
CA PRO A 189 10.87 -21.88 19.01
C PRO A 189 12.29 -21.31 18.83
N VAL A 190 12.38 -20.04 18.41
CA VAL A 190 13.65 -19.31 18.49
C VAL A 190 13.93 -19.12 19.97
N THR A 191 14.58 -20.09 20.61
CA THR A 191 15.24 -19.82 21.87
C THR A 191 16.35 -18.83 21.56
N ALA A 192 16.29 -17.65 22.16
CA ALA A 192 17.35 -16.65 22.12
C ALA A 192 18.63 -17.28 22.70
N GLY A 193 19.41 -17.95 21.86
CA GLY A 193 20.77 -18.31 22.14
C GLY A 193 21.66 -17.06 22.06
N PRO A 194 22.77 -16.97 22.81
CA PRO A 194 23.69 -15.85 22.73
C PRO A 194 24.13 -15.68 21.28
N CYS A 195 24.06 -14.45 20.78
CA CYS A 195 24.49 -14.06 19.44
C CYS A 195 25.98 -14.43 19.29
N ALA A 196 26.27 -15.61 18.73
CA ALA A 196 27.60 -15.97 18.34
C ALA A 196 27.98 -15.08 17.16
N THR A 197 28.91 -14.16 17.39
CA THR A 197 29.57 -13.35 16.38
C THR A 197 30.29 -14.27 15.39
N ARG A 198 29.59 -14.75 14.38
CA ARG A 198 30.24 -15.34 13.21
C ARG A 198 30.84 -14.20 12.42
N GLY A 199 32.14 -14.27 12.19
CA GLY A 199 32.89 -13.27 11.48
C GLY A 199 32.29 -12.91 10.14
N THR A 200 32.44 -11.65 9.76
CA THR A 200 32.02 -11.09 8.49
C THR A 200 32.56 -11.97 7.35
N PRO A 201 31.74 -12.35 6.35
CA PRO A 201 32.22 -13.08 5.18
C PRO A 201 33.35 -12.31 4.50
N PRO A 202 34.39 -12.98 3.96
CA PRO A 202 35.48 -12.29 3.28
C PRO A 202 34.92 -11.50 2.10
N GLY A 203 35.21 -10.19 2.03
CA GLY A 203 34.80 -9.27 0.96
C GLY A 203 33.70 -8.26 1.32
N TRP A 204 33.15 -8.30 2.55
CA TRP A 204 32.23 -7.26 3.01
C TRP A 204 32.97 -6.17 3.79
N PRO A 205 32.72 -4.87 3.46
CA PRO A 205 33.33 -3.78 4.22
C PRO A 205 32.83 -3.79 5.66
N SER A 206 33.71 -3.53 6.61
CA SER A 206 33.37 -3.42 8.03
C SER A 206 32.48 -2.18 8.25
N ALA A 207 31.65 -2.20 9.28
CA ALA A 207 30.76 -1.09 9.63
C ALA A 207 31.52 0.27 9.82
N ARG A 208 32.81 0.26 10.06
CA ARG A 208 33.68 1.45 10.13
C ARG A 208 34.04 2.04 8.76
N GLN A 209 33.94 1.25 7.67
CA GLN A 209 34.27 1.70 6.31
C GLN A 209 33.08 2.31 5.58
N LEU A 210 31.87 2.21 6.15
CA LEU A 210 30.65 2.79 5.60
C LEU A 210 30.32 4.16 6.20
N GLN A 211 31.16 4.73 7.06
CA GLN A 211 30.99 6.03 7.72
C GLN A 211 31.97 7.11 7.22
N GLN A 212 32.59 6.91 6.05
CA GLN A 212 33.41 7.95 5.40
C GLN A 212 32.78 8.43 4.10
#